data_364bf2cc7bf58d7a615b06fd5ee88f6b
#
_entry.id   364bf2cc7bf58d7a615b06fd5ee88f6b
#
_cell.length_a   1.000
_cell.length_b   1.000
_cell.length_c   1.000
_cell.angle_alpha   90.00
_cell.angle_beta   90.00
_cell.angle_gamma   90.00
#
_symmetry.space_group_name_H-M   'P 1'
#
loop_
_entity.id
_entity.type
_entity.pdbx_description
1 polymer ?
#
loop_
_entity_poly.entity_id
_entity_poly.type
_entity_poly.pdbx_seq_one_letter_code
_entity_poly.pdbx_strand_id
1 'polypeptide(L)'
;MQVSQLVGSADGVEAALVAMATDINLDLARDMGFTVSDATADDLLIAVRATDVAALDVAVELAEQQLAARPLVREAGGADEVPARTVRSAARHVGPALALISVPGPHAFTEAMDALDAGCDVLVFSDNVPVADEVRLKEVAAQRGLLVMGPDCGTAVVGGIGLGFANVVQPGPVGLVAASGTGAQQLMCLLDAADIGVSAVLGVGGRDLSADVGGRGTIAALDALDADPATELIVVLSKPPDPSVADRVRARARFASTPVHFALVGPGYPDLTAAAEDVVRALGFRTPHWPEWPGRAPAPARG
;
A
#
# COMPACT_ATOMS: atom_id res chain seq x y z
N MET A 1 13.48 -9.39 5.40
CA MET A 1 14.20 -9.28 4.11
C MET A 1 15.63 -8.69 4.26
N GLN A 2 15.84 -7.54 4.89
CA GLN A 2 17.21 -6.98 5.06
C GLN A 2 18.14 -7.90 5.84
N VAL A 3 17.70 -8.46 6.98
CA VAL A 3 18.51 -9.39 7.78
C VAL A 3 18.84 -10.66 7.02
N SER A 4 17.87 -11.26 6.30
CA SER A 4 18.12 -12.45 5.46
C SER A 4 19.17 -12.19 4.39
N GLN A 5 19.12 -11.04 3.71
CA GLN A 5 20.10 -10.66 2.69
C GLN A 5 21.50 -10.46 3.29
N LEU A 6 21.57 -9.80 4.44
CA LEU A 6 22.84 -9.50 5.11
C LEU A 6 23.51 -10.78 5.63
N VAL A 7 22.75 -11.68 6.25
CA VAL A 7 23.22 -13.00 6.68
C VAL A 7 23.60 -13.87 5.48
N GLY A 8 22.79 -13.85 4.42
CA GLY A 8 23.05 -14.62 3.20
C GLY A 8 24.25 -14.13 2.40
N SER A 9 24.73 -12.90 2.64
CA SER A 9 25.96 -12.37 2.01
C SER A 9 27.25 -12.61 2.81
N ALA A 10 27.15 -13.23 4.00
CA ALA A 10 28.30 -13.53 4.81
C ALA A 10 29.14 -14.68 4.21
N ASP A 11 30.47 -14.60 4.37
CA ASP A 11 31.39 -15.59 3.83
C ASP A 11 31.07 -17.00 4.37
N GLY A 12 30.98 -17.97 3.47
CA GLY A 12 30.68 -19.36 3.79
C GLY A 12 29.19 -19.66 4.02
N VAL A 13 28.26 -18.71 3.86
CA VAL A 13 26.82 -18.96 3.91
C VAL A 13 26.31 -19.35 2.53
N GLU A 14 25.66 -20.51 2.44
CA GLU A 14 25.06 -21.04 1.20
C GLU A 14 23.59 -20.63 1.05
N ALA A 15 22.86 -20.54 2.15
CA ALA A 15 21.46 -20.12 2.18
C ALA A 15 21.08 -19.52 3.55
N ALA A 16 20.28 -18.47 3.57
CA ALA A 16 19.75 -17.89 4.79
C ALA A 16 18.32 -17.38 4.59
N LEU A 17 17.47 -17.64 5.58
CA LEU A 17 16.12 -17.10 5.68
C LEU A 17 15.86 -16.64 7.12
N VAL A 18 15.53 -15.36 7.29
CA VAL A 18 15.08 -14.78 8.56
C VAL A 18 13.72 -14.14 8.33
N ALA A 19 12.66 -14.74 8.84
CA ALA A 19 11.28 -14.32 8.60
C ALA A 19 10.35 -14.80 9.73
N MET A 20 9.16 -14.23 9.82
CA MET A 20 8.10 -14.82 10.67
C MET A 20 7.71 -16.20 10.12
N ALA A 21 7.41 -17.15 11.01
CA ALA A 21 7.11 -18.54 10.63
C ALA A 21 5.66 -18.70 10.10
N THR A 22 5.25 -17.82 9.19
CA THR A 22 3.98 -17.97 8.47
C THR A 22 4.02 -19.16 7.54
N ASP A 23 2.86 -19.73 7.17
CA ASP A 23 2.77 -20.91 6.28
C ASP A 23 3.59 -20.70 4.99
N ILE A 24 3.51 -19.51 4.38
CA ILE A 24 4.26 -19.17 3.16
C ILE A 24 5.77 -19.21 3.41
N ASN A 25 6.25 -18.67 4.53
CA ASN A 25 7.67 -18.66 4.85
C ASN A 25 8.18 -20.05 5.28
N LEU A 26 7.34 -20.85 5.93
CA LEU A 26 7.64 -22.25 6.23
C LEU A 26 7.77 -23.08 4.94
N ASP A 27 6.88 -22.89 3.98
CA ASP A 27 6.96 -23.54 2.66
C ASP A 27 8.20 -23.09 1.90
N LEU A 28 8.50 -21.79 1.90
CA LEU A 28 9.74 -21.26 1.30
C LEU A 28 10.99 -21.88 1.95
N ALA A 29 11.02 -22.01 3.27
CA ALA A 29 12.14 -22.64 3.96
C ALA A 29 12.31 -24.12 3.54
N ARG A 30 11.21 -24.86 3.41
CA ARG A 30 11.22 -26.27 2.92
C ARG A 30 11.72 -26.35 1.48
N ASP A 31 11.27 -25.45 0.60
CA ASP A 31 11.72 -25.37 -0.80
C ASP A 31 13.21 -25.03 -0.90
N MET A 32 13.74 -24.24 0.04
CA MET A 32 15.17 -23.99 0.18
C MET A 32 15.95 -25.17 0.79
N GLY A 33 15.26 -26.29 1.12
CA GLY A 33 15.85 -27.52 1.64
C GLY A 33 16.15 -27.48 3.15
N PHE A 34 15.47 -26.62 3.92
CA PHE A 34 15.54 -26.64 5.38
C PHE A 34 14.50 -27.60 5.96
N THR A 35 14.90 -28.30 7.04
CA THR A 35 13.94 -29.04 7.87
C THR A 35 13.39 -28.09 8.93
N VAL A 36 12.10 -27.82 8.85
CA VAL A 36 11.44 -26.91 9.79
C VAL A 36 10.59 -27.73 10.76
N SER A 37 10.84 -27.59 12.06
CA SER A 37 10.03 -28.15 13.13
C SER A 37 8.75 -27.34 13.38
N ASP A 38 7.93 -27.78 14.31
CA ASP A 38 6.68 -27.12 14.68
C ASP A 38 6.96 -25.66 15.11
N ALA A 39 6.47 -24.72 14.30
CA ALA A 39 6.54 -23.28 14.55
C ALA A 39 5.17 -22.65 14.26
N THR A 40 4.81 -21.63 15.00
CA THR A 40 3.58 -20.87 14.82
C THR A 40 3.85 -19.56 14.06
N ALA A 41 2.82 -18.97 13.46
CA ALA A 41 2.97 -17.73 12.70
C ALA A 41 3.57 -16.55 13.48
N ASP A 42 3.54 -16.63 14.83
CA ASP A 42 4.10 -15.61 15.72
C ASP A 42 5.57 -15.87 16.06
N ASP A 43 6.12 -17.02 15.66
CA ASP A 43 7.54 -17.34 15.89
C ASP A 43 8.44 -16.71 14.82
N LEU A 44 9.66 -16.36 15.21
CA LEU A 44 10.71 -15.94 14.27
C LEU A 44 11.50 -17.16 13.81
N LEU A 45 11.48 -17.41 12.52
CA LEU A 45 12.28 -18.44 11.87
C LEU A 45 13.65 -17.87 11.47
N ILE A 46 14.73 -18.49 11.94
CA ILE A 46 16.11 -18.25 11.48
C ILE A 46 16.64 -19.57 10.92
N ALA A 47 16.76 -19.65 9.62
CA ALA A 47 17.29 -20.82 8.92
C ALA A 47 18.58 -20.42 8.18
N VAL A 48 19.68 -21.06 8.50
CA VAL A 48 20.99 -20.80 7.89
C VAL A 48 21.65 -22.11 7.50
N ARG A 49 22.23 -22.17 6.31
CA ARG A 49 23.10 -23.24 5.85
C ARG A 49 24.45 -22.63 5.48
N ALA A 50 25.52 -23.19 6.01
CA ALA A 50 26.87 -22.73 5.80
C ALA A 50 27.79 -23.90 5.42
N THR A 51 28.94 -23.59 4.85
CA THR A 51 29.96 -24.56 4.40
C THR A 51 30.62 -25.30 5.56
N ASP A 52 30.73 -24.67 6.74
CA ASP A 52 31.32 -25.23 7.94
C ASP A 52 30.71 -24.59 9.20
N VAL A 53 31.07 -25.14 10.37
CA VAL A 53 30.52 -24.70 11.66
C VAL A 53 30.98 -23.28 12.01
N ALA A 54 32.20 -22.88 11.64
CA ALA A 54 32.67 -21.54 11.96
C ALA A 54 31.89 -20.45 11.19
N ALA A 55 31.60 -20.68 9.92
CA ALA A 55 30.77 -19.81 9.10
C ALA A 55 29.31 -19.78 9.62
N LEU A 56 28.79 -20.91 10.11
CA LEU A 56 27.46 -20.96 10.72
C LEU A 56 27.40 -20.11 11.99
N ASP A 57 28.37 -20.24 12.90
CA ASP A 57 28.42 -19.48 14.15
C ASP A 57 28.46 -17.96 13.87
N VAL A 58 29.30 -17.54 12.90
CA VAL A 58 29.37 -16.13 12.49
C VAL A 58 28.04 -15.63 11.91
N ALA A 59 27.38 -16.45 11.10
CA ALA A 59 26.09 -16.08 10.49
C ALA A 59 24.96 -15.96 11.53
N VAL A 60 24.94 -16.86 12.53
CA VAL A 60 23.97 -16.81 13.64
C VAL A 60 24.21 -15.57 14.51
N GLU A 61 25.47 -15.32 14.89
CA GLU A 61 25.83 -14.13 15.68
C GLU A 61 25.46 -12.84 14.92
N LEU A 62 25.68 -12.77 13.62
CA LEU A 62 25.30 -11.65 12.77
C LEU A 62 23.77 -11.47 12.74
N ALA A 63 23.01 -12.56 12.64
CA ALA A 63 21.55 -12.51 12.67
C ALA A 63 21.05 -11.95 14.02
N GLU A 64 21.58 -12.47 15.13
CA GLU A 64 21.24 -12.01 16.48
C GLU A 64 21.60 -10.54 16.71
N GLN A 65 22.79 -10.12 16.28
CA GLN A 65 23.19 -8.72 16.34
C GLN A 65 22.27 -7.80 15.57
N GLN A 66 21.90 -8.18 14.35
CA GLN A 66 20.98 -7.39 13.52
C GLN A 66 19.54 -7.35 14.07
N LEU A 67 19.08 -8.42 14.67
CA LEU A 67 17.78 -8.46 15.33
C LEU A 67 17.76 -7.71 16.64
N ALA A 68 18.89 -7.73 17.39
CA ALA A 68 19.06 -6.96 18.62
C ALA A 68 19.36 -5.47 18.35
N ALA A 69 19.90 -5.14 17.19
CA ALA A 69 20.12 -3.77 16.78
C ALA A 69 18.76 -3.09 16.65
N ARG A 70 18.37 -2.32 17.68
CA ARG A 70 17.26 -1.37 17.51
C ARG A 70 17.61 -0.50 16.31
N PRO A 71 16.66 -0.26 15.36
CA PRO A 71 16.89 0.75 14.34
C PRO A 71 17.40 1.98 15.07
N LEU A 72 18.64 2.39 14.79
CA LEU A 72 19.12 3.70 15.21
C LEU A 72 18.13 4.67 14.55
N VAL A 73 17.14 5.13 15.31
CA VAL A 73 16.49 6.38 14.99
C VAL A 73 17.65 7.34 14.85
N ARG A 74 17.98 7.72 13.61
CA ARG A 74 18.95 8.77 13.36
C ARG A 74 18.52 9.92 14.26
N GLU A 75 19.34 10.20 15.26
CA GLU A 75 19.21 11.38 16.08
C GLU A 75 19.34 12.61 15.16
N ALA A 76 18.21 13.01 14.61
CA ALA A 76 18.02 14.33 14.07
C ALA A 76 17.49 15.17 15.21
N GLY A 77 18.38 15.58 16.12
CA GLY A 77 18.01 16.40 17.25
C GLY A 77 18.95 16.16 18.43
N GLY A 78 19.33 17.21 19.09
CA GLY A 78 20.32 17.19 20.18
C GLY A 78 19.94 16.27 21.34
N ALA A 79 20.91 15.98 22.17
CA ALA A 79 21.04 14.94 23.18
C ALA A 79 19.99 14.87 24.30
N ASP A 80 18.81 15.54 24.21
CA ASP A 80 17.83 15.63 25.32
C ASP A 80 16.34 15.42 24.92
N GLU A 81 16.01 15.04 23.67
CA GLU A 81 14.60 14.82 23.30
C GLU A 81 14.14 13.39 23.65
N VAL A 82 13.20 13.31 24.58
CA VAL A 82 12.50 12.05 24.89
C VAL A 82 11.74 11.58 23.66
N PRO A 83 11.96 10.34 23.14
CA PRO A 83 11.24 9.84 21.98
C PRO A 83 9.73 9.92 22.17
N ALA A 84 9.03 10.39 21.13
CA ALA A 84 7.58 10.45 21.14
C ALA A 84 6.98 9.03 21.33
N ARG A 85 6.01 8.90 22.23
CA ARG A 85 5.37 7.61 22.55
C ARG A 85 4.00 7.43 21.91
N THR A 86 3.40 8.48 21.35
CA THR A 86 2.11 8.46 20.67
C THR A 86 2.21 9.26 19.39
N VAL A 87 1.29 8.99 18.44
CA VAL A 87 1.19 9.76 17.20
C VAL A 87 1.01 11.25 17.49
N ARG A 88 0.15 11.60 18.46
CA ARG A 88 -0.06 12.99 18.89
C ARG A 88 1.21 13.64 19.43
N SER A 89 2.01 12.92 20.21
CA SER A 89 3.27 13.45 20.73
C SER A 89 4.29 13.66 19.60
N ALA A 90 4.35 12.75 18.62
CA ALA A 90 5.19 12.90 17.45
C ALA A 90 4.76 14.12 16.60
N ALA A 91 3.46 14.24 16.32
CA ALA A 91 2.91 15.33 15.51
C ALA A 91 3.18 16.72 16.10
N ARG A 92 3.27 16.85 17.42
CA ARG A 92 3.67 18.11 18.08
C ARG A 92 5.09 18.56 17.76
N HIS A 93 5.98 17.62 17.44
CA HIS A 93 7.36 17.91 17.10
C HIS A 93 7.56 18.17 15.59
N VAL A 94 6.84 17.43 14.74
CA VAL A 94 7.02 17.52 13.28
C VAL A 94 5.99 18.41 12.58
N GLY A 95 4.91 18.80 13.27
CA GLY A 95 3.76 19.48 12.68
C GLY A 95 2.78 18.55 11.99
N PRO A 96 1.75 19.09 11.30
CA PRO A 96 0.82 18.31 10.49
C PRO A 96 1.55 17.47 9.45
N ALA A 97 1.23 16.19 9.41
CA ALA A 97 1.90 15.19 8.55
C ALA A 97 0.92 14.10 8.14
N LEU A 98 1.37 13.14 7.37
CA LEU A 98 0.65 11.90 7.11
C LEU A 98 1.08 10.83 8.14
N ALA A 99 0.12 10.35 8.93
CA ALA A 99 0.34 9.26 9.86
C ALA A 99 0.05 7.91 9.16
N LEU A 100 1.05 7.02 9.10
CA LEU A 100 0.88 5.66 8.61
C LEU A 100 0.63 4.72 9.79
N ILE A 101 -0.56 4.10 9.81
CA ILE A 101 -1.01 3.19 10.87
C ILE A 101 -0.88 1.75 10.37
N SER A 102 0.00 0.97 11.04
CA SER A 102 0.29 -0.42 10.70
C SER A 102 0.34 -1.28 11.97
N VAL A 103 -0.69 -1.18 12.80
CA VAL A 103 -0.90 -2.00 13.99
C VAL A 103 -2.02 -3.02 13.73
N PRO A 104 -2.19 -4.07 14.56
CA PRO A 104 -3.33 -4.98 14.41
C PRO A 104 -4.66 -4.24 14.38
N GLY A 105 -5.57 -4.63 13.47
CA GLY A 105 -6.83 -3.94 13.17
C GLY A 105 -7.63 -3.44 14.37
N PRO A 106 -7.81 -4.23 15.45
CA PRO A 106 -8.52 -3.78 16.66
C PRO A 106 -7.92 -2.55 17.35
N HIS A 107 -6.64 -2.25 17.10
CA HIS A 107 -5.93 -1.10 17.68
C HIS A 107 -5.84 0.10 16.71
N ALA A 108 -6.07 -0.13 15.42
CA ALA A 108 -5.89 0.88 14.38
C ALA A 108 -6.80 2.10 14.57
N PHE A 109 -8.03 1.90 15.05
CA PHE A 109 -8.97 2.99 15.30
C PHE A 109 -8.43 4.02 16.29
N THR A 110 -7.87 3.57 17.41
CA THR A 110 -7.33 4.47 18.45
C THR A 110 -6.16 5.29 17.94
N GLU A 111 -5.22 4.65 17.25
CA GLU A 111 -4.05 5.33 16.69
C GLU A 111 -4.44 6.31 15.58
N ALA A 112 -5.38 5.93 14.72
CA ALA A 112 -5.88 6.80 13.66
C ALA A 112 -6.64 8.01 14.22
N MET A 113 -7.45 7.83 15.26
CA MET A 113 -8.13 8.93 15.98
C MET A 113 -7.13 9.89 16.63
N ASP A 114 -6.07 9.36 17.26
CA ASP A 114 -5.02 10.19 17.87
C ASP A 114 -4.29 11.03 16.81
N ALA A 115 -4.06 10.47 15.61
CA ALA A 115 -3.50 11.18 14.47
C ALA A 115 -4.44 12.29 13.94
N LEU A 116 -5.72 11.98 13.74
CA LEU A 116 -6.73 12.97 13.31
C LEU A 116 -6.87 14.10 14.34
N ASP A 117 -6.83 13.76 15.63
CA ASP A 117 -6.87 14.76 16.72
C ASP A 117 -5.62 15.66 16.74
N ALA A 118 -4.52 15.16 16.21
CA ALA A 118 -3.30 15.95 16.05
C ALA A 118 -3.24 16.76 14.73
N GLY A 119 -4.29 16.68 13.89
CA GLY A 119 -4.36 17.38 12.60
C GLY A 119 -3.58 16.70 11.48
N CYS A 120 -3.32 15.40 11.60
CA CYS A 120 -2.66 14.62 10.55
C CYS A 120 -3.68 13.96 9.63
N ASP A 121 -3.35 13.89 8.33
CA ASP A 121 -3.96 12.92 7.43
C ASP A 121 -3.54 11.50 7.85
N VAL A 122 -4.34 10.49 7.51
CA VAL A 122 -4.08 9.13 7.96
C VAL A 122 -4.09 8.15 6.79
N LEU A 123 -3.09 7.27 6.74
CA LEU A 123 -3.09 6.07 5.94
C LEU A 123 -3.20 4.86 6.88
N VAL A 124 -4.35 4.19 6.87
CA VAL A 124 -4.57 2.95 7.62
C VAL A 124 -4.18 1.76 6.73
N PHE A 125 -2.93 1.31 6.89
CA PHE A 125 -2.42 0.12 6.22
C PHE A 125 -3.05 -1.15 6.81
N SER A 126 -3.37 -1.12 8.11
CA SER A 126 -3.98 -2.22 8.84
C SER A 126 -5.26 -2.70 8.19
N ASP A 127 -5.41 -4.01 8.09
CA ASP A 127 -6.62 -4.73 7.74
C ASP A 127 -7.46 -5.07 8.98
N ASN A 128 -8.57 -5.80 8.80
CA ASN A 128 -9.45 -6.28 9.87
C ASN A 128 -9.95 -5.18 10.84
N VAL A 129 -10.04 -3.93 10.37
CA VAL A 129 -10.67 -2.83 11.09
C VAL A 129 -12.19 -2.95 10.96
N PRO A 130 -12.98 -2.87 12.05
CA PRO A 130 -14.44 -2.90 11.97
C PRO A 130 -15.02 -1.84 11.05
N VAL A 131 -16.08 -2.15 10.30
CA VAL A 131 -16.71 -1.21 9.35
C VAL A 131 -17.22 0.04 10.07
N ALA A 132 -17.78 -0.10 11.27
CA ALA A 132 -18.25 1.03 12.06
C ALA A 132 -17.10 2.01 12.42
N ASP A 133 -15.92 1.48 12.69
CA ASP A 133 -14.72 2.27 12.98
C ASP A 133 -14.22 2.99 11.73
N GLU A 134 -14.21 2.32 10.57
CA GLU A 134 -13.90 2.94 9.28
C GLU A 134 -14.82 4.11 8.98
N VAL A 135 -16.14 3.91 9.10
CA VAL A 135 -17.13 4.96 8.90
C VAL A 135 -16.87 6.14 9.83
N ARG A 136 -16.64 5.86 11.11
CA ARG A 136 -16.38 6.90 12.11
C ARG A 136 -15.11 7.69 11.83
N LEU A 137 -14.02 7.02 11.44
CA LEU A 137 -12.75 7.68 11.07
C LEU A 137 -12.96 8.64 9.90
N LYS A 138 -13.62 8.18 8.83
CA LYS A 138 -13.88 8.99 7.64
C LYS A 138 -14.83 10.16 7.91
N GLU A 139 -15.80 9.99 8.80
CA GLU A 139 -16.68 11.09 9.25
C GLU A 139 -15.92 12.16 10.03
N VAL A 140 -15.07 11.76 10.97
CA VAL A 140 -14.26 12.68 11.76
C VAL A 140 -13.26 13.41 10.88
N ALA A 141 -12.62 12.71 9.95
CA ALA A 141 -11.68 13.30 8.99
C ALA A 141 -12.39 14.36 8.12
N ALA A 142 -13.55 14.03 7.56
CA ALA A 142 -14.32 14.97 6.75
C ALA A 142 -14.73 16.24 7.51
N GLN A 143 -15.11 16.12 8.80
CA GLN A 143 -15.44 17.28 9.65
C GLN A 143 -14.24 18.20 9.90
N ARG A 144 -13.03 17.67 9.78
CA ARG A 144 -11.76 18.40 10.04
C ARG A 144 -11.03 18.82 8.77
N GLY A 145 -11.55 18.49 7.59
CA GLY A 145 -10.87 18.71 6.32
C GLY A 145 -9.61 17.88 6.16
N LEU A 146 -9.60 16.66 6.76
CA LEU A 146 -8.51 15.70 6.70
C LEU A 146 -8.91 14.49 5.85
N LEU A 147 -7.93 13.72 5.41
CA LEU A 147 -8.11 12.51 4.61
C LEU A 147 -7.78 11.25 5.43
N VAL A 148 -8.63 10.22 5.29
CA VAL A 148 -8.34 8.86 5.73
C VAL A 148 -8.28 7.94 4.53
N MET A 149 -7.08 7.46 4.22
CA MET A 149 -6.83 6.39 3.26
C MET A 149 -6.97 5.04 3.95
N GLY A 150 -7.69 4.12 3.34
CA GLY A 150 -7.99 2.81 3.94
C GLY A 150 -9.25 2.82 4.83
N PRO A 151 -9.39 1.84 5.76
CA PRO A 151 -8.47 0.73 6.10
C PRO A 151 -8.15 -0.21 4.94
N ASP A 152 -7.16 -1.09 5.16
CA ASP A 152 -6.63 -1.99 4.14
C ASP A 152 -6.09 -1.21 2.92
N CYS A 153 -5.41 -0.09 3.18
CA CYS A 153 -4.75 0.70 2.17
C CYS A 153 -3.29 0.25 2.02
N GLY A 154 -3.06 -0.72 1.14
CA GLY A 154 -1.72 -1.23 0.85
C GLY A 154 -0.91 -0.37 -0.13
N THR A 155 -1.50 0.61 -0.79
CA THR A 155 -0.85 1.35 -1.88
C THR A 155 -1.31 2.80 -1.91
N ALA A 156 -0.37 3.72 -1.79
CA ALA A 156 -0.59 5.15 -2.00
C ALA A 156 0.67 5.83 -2.55
N VAL A 157 0.50 6.96 -3.22
CA VAL A 157 1.59 7.89 -3.61
C VAL A 157 1.16 9.29 -3.20
N VAL A 158 1.91 9.91 -2.33
CA VAL A 158 1.62 11.24 -1.80
C VAL A 158 2.89 12.11 -1.87
N GLY A 159 2.80 13.27 -2.49
CA GLY A 159 3.94 14.15 -2.66
C GLY A 159 5.12 13.50 -3.42
N GLY A 160 4.85 12.60 -4.35
CA GLY A 160 5.85 11.83 -5.09
C GLY A 160 6.49 10.68 -4.31
N ILE A 161 6.03 10.40 -3.08
CA ILE A 161 6.56 9.34 -2.23
C ILE A 161 5.60 8.15 -2.27
N GLY A 162 6.11 6.99 -2.70
CA GLY A 162 5.38 5.72 -2.64
C GLY A 162 5.31 5.17 -1.22
N LEU A 163 4.12 4.77 -0.80
CA LEU A 163 3.82 4.24 0.53
C LEU A 163 3.26 2.81 0.43
N GLY A 164 3.57 1.99 1.42
CA GLY A 164 3.17 0.58 1.44
C GLY A 164 3.80 -0.21 0.29
N PHE A 165 2.99 -0.80 -0.56
CA PHE A 165 3.41 -1.60 -1.72
C PHE A 165 3.39 -0.81 -3.04
N ALA A 166 3.47 0.52 -2.99
CA ALA A 166 3.46 1.33 -4.20
C ALA A 166 4.66 1.05 -5.09
N ASN A 167 4.41 1.00 -6.39
CA ASN A 167 5.46 0.89 -7.40
C ASN A 167 6.24 2.21 -7.48
N VAL A 168 7.50 2.11 -7.89
CA VAL A 168 8.28 3.29 -8.27
C VAL A 168 7.89 3.66 -9.70
N VAL A 169 7.21 4.78 -9.84
CA VAL A 169 6.76 5.32 -11.13
C VAL A 169 7.10 6.79 -11.22
N GLN A 170 7.16 7.31 -12.44
CA GLN A 170 7.48 8.72 -12.65
C GLN A 170 6.33 9.64 -12.21
N PRO A 171 6.64 10.89 -11.80
CA PRO A 171 5.62 11.91 -11.60
C PRO A 171 4.89 12.25 -12.91
N GLY A 172 3.61 12.61 -12.80
CA GLY A 172 2.81 12.96 -13.99
C GLY A 172 1.43 13.49 -13.63
N PRO A 173 0.56 13.69 -14.63
CA PRO A 173 -0.67 14.45 -14.45
C PRO A 173 -1.86 13.64 -13.94
N VAL A 174 -1.71 12.33 -13.68
CA VAL A 174 -2.84 11.47 -13.34
C VAL A 174 -2.97 11.28 -11.84
N GLY A 175 -4.08 11.73 -11.25
CA GLY A 175 -4.46 11.41 -9.88
C GLY A 175 -5.32 10.15 -9.83
N LEU A 176 -4.98 9.18 -8.98
CA LEU A 176 -5.75 7.96 -8.80
C LEU A 176 -6.50 7.96 -7.46
N VAL A 177 -7.80 7.71 -7.49
CA VAL A 177 -8.60 7.31 -6.32
C VAL A 177 -8.84 5.82 -6.43
N ALA A 178 -8.25 5.03 -5.54
CA ALA A 178 -8.22 3.58 -5.71
C ALA A 178 -8.92 2.84 -4.55
N ALA A 179 -10.00 2.12 -4.85
CA ALA A 179 -10.61 1.13 -3.98
C ALA A 179 -10.06 -0.30 -4.24
N SER A 180 -8.93 -0.40 -4.93
CA SER A 180 -8.21 -1.65 -5.21
C SER A 180 -6.71 -1.38 -5.24
N GLY A 181 -5.97 -1.89 -4.26
CA GLY A 181 -4.52 -1.70 -4.17
C GLY A 181 -3.77 -2.30 -5.35
N THR A 182 -4.00 -3.59 -5.66
CA THR A 182 -3.36 -4.27 -6.79
C THR A 182 -3.78 -3.69 -8.14
N GLY A 183 -5.04 -3.23 -8.25
CA GLY A 183 -5.49 -2.53 -9.44
C GLY A 183 -4.76 -1.20 -9.64
N ALA A 184 -4.54 -0.45 -8.56
CA ALA A 184 -3.75 0.79 -8.60
C ALA A 184 -2.31 0.52 -9.04
N GLN A 185 -1.67 -0.51 -8.48
CA GLN A 185 -0.31 -0.91 -8.86
C GLN A 185 -0.21 -1.22 -10.35
N GLN A 186 -1.13 -2.02 -10.87
CA GLN A 186 -1.15 -2.37 -12.29
C GLN A 186 -1.38 -1.14 -13.17
N LEU A 187 -2.35 -0.27 -12.81
CA LEU A 187 -2.65 0.93 -13.59
C LEU A 187 -1.48 1.91 -13.58
N MET A 188 -0.83 2.12 -12.43
CA MET A 188 0.39 2.94 -12.34
C MET A 188 1.50 2.43 -13.26
N CYS A 189 1.76 1.12 -13.27
CA CYS A 189 2.77 0.53 -14.14
C CYS A 189 2.43 0.69 -15.64
N LEU A 190 1.15 0.57 -16.00
CA LEU A 190 0.71 0.78 -17.38
C LEU A 190 0.87 2.25 -17.81
N LEU A 191 0.53 3.19 -16.92
CA LEU A 191 0.71 4.62 -17.19
C LEU A 191 2.19 4.99 -17.28
N ASP A 192 3.03 4.45 -16.41
CA ASP A 192 4.48 4.65 -16.44
C ASP A 192 5.10 4.10 -17.74
N ALA A 193 4.68 2.91 -18.16
CA ALA A 193 5.09 2.32 -19.44
C ALA A 193 4.61 3.11 -20.68
N ALA A 194 3.61 3.96 -20.52
CA ALA A 194 3.14 4.90 -21.53
C ALA A 194 3.80 6.28 -21.44
N ASP A 195 4.87 6.45 -20.65
CA ASP A 195 5.52 7.72 -20.31
C ASP A 195 4.57 8.76 -19.69
N ILE A 196 3.52 8.27 -19.03
CA ILE A 196 2.56 9.07 -18.27
C ILE A 196 2.71 8.69 -16.80
N GLY A 197 3.06 9.64 -15.96
CA GLY A 197 3.21 9.39 -14.53
C GLY A 197 1.94 9.68 -13.75
N VAL A 198 2.06 9.64 -12.42
CA VAL A 198 0.98 9.98 -11.50
C VAL A 198 1.33 11.21 -10.66
N SER A 199 0.33 12.05 -10.37
CA SER A 199 0.46 13.16 -9.42
C SER A 199 0.33 12.65 -7.98
N ALA A 200 -0.69 11.84 -7.75
CA ALA A 200 -0.90 11.16 -6.49
C ALA A 200 -1.73 9.88 -6.68
N VAL A 201 -1.64 8.96 -5.71
CA VAL A 201 -2.48 7.77 -5.62
C VAL A 201 -3.05 7.68 -4.21
N LEU A 202 -4.35 7.82 -4.09
CA LEU A 202 -5.06 7.82 -2.81
C LEU A 202 -5.88 6.52 -2.69
N GLY A 203 -5.37 5.58 -1.89
CA GLY A 203 -6.03 4.30 -1.63
C GLY A 203 -7.14 4.47 -0.59
N VAL A 204 -8.39 4.29 -0.98
CA VAL A 204 -9.54 4.55 -0.10
C VAL A 204 -10.03 3.33 0.66
N GLY A 205 -9.41 2.16 0.41
CA GLY A 205 -9.82 0.87 0.98
C GLY A 205 -10.87 0.15 0.14
N GLY A 206 -10.78 -1.19 0.13
CA GLY A 206 -11.61 -2.04 -0.74
C GLY A 206 -13.10 -2.01 -0.45
N ARG A 207 -13.51 -1.52 0.73
CA ARG A 207 -14.92 -1.44 1.18
C ARG A 207 -15.53 -0.06 1.04
N ASP A 208 -14.74 0.96 0.68
CA ASP A 208 -15.23 2.36 0.68
C ASP A 208 -16.50 2.54 -0.15
N LEU A 209 -16.58 1.88 -1.30
CA LEU A 209 -17.71 2.00 -2.22
C LEU A 209 -18.86 1.02 -1.93
N SER A 210 -18.88 0.37 -0.76
CA SER A 210 -20.03 -0.38 -0.26
C SER A 210 -21.14 0.54 0.25
N ALA A 211 -22.36 0.02 0.39
CA ALA A 211 -23.48 0.76 0.98
C ALA A 211 -23.18 1.24 2.41
N ASP A 212 -22.48 0.42 3.21
CA ASP A 212 -22.20 0.71 4.61
C ASP A 212 -21.21 1.89 4.78
N VAL A 213 -20.13 1.91 4.01
CA VAL A 213 -19.12 2.98 4.05
C VAL A 213 -19.53 4.18 3.21
N GLY A 214 -20.19 3.92 2.08
CA GLY A 214 -20.90 4.92 1.31
C GLY A 214 -20.03 5.87 0.50
N GLY A 215 -18.78 5.50 0.12
CA GLY A 215 -17.91 6.29 -0.75
C GLY A 215 -17.33 7.54 -0.10
N ARG A 216 -17.26 7.58 1.22
CA ARG A 216 -16.75 8.76 1.98
C ARG A 216 -15.30 9.05 1.64
N GLY A 217 -14.45 8.01 1.63
CA GLY A 217 -13.04 8.15 1.27
C GLY A 217 -12.87 8.55 -0.20
N THR A 218 -13.64 7.96 -1.11
CA THR A 218 -13.61 8.29 -2.54
C THR A 218 -13.99 9.76 -2.78
N ILE A 219 -15.02 10.29 -2.11
CA ILE A 219 -15.43 11.68 -2.26
C ILE A 219 -14.34 12.62 -1.73
N ALA A 220 -13.79 12.35 -0.54
CA ALA A 220 -12.71 13.15 0.04
C ALA A 220 -11.44 13.13 -0.84
N ALA A 221 -11.09 11.97 -1.39
CA ALA A 221 -9.96 11.83 -2.29
C ALA A 221 -10.19 12.57 -3.63
N LEU A 222 -11.41 12.53 -4.18
CA LEU A 222 -11.78 13.35 -5.34
C LEU A 222 -11.61 14.84 -5.06
N ASP A 223 -12.05 15.31 -3.88
CA ASP A 223 -11.91 16.71 -3.48
C ASP A 223 -10.43 17.11 -3.38
N ALA A 224 -9.61 16.25 -2.81
CA ALA A 224 -8.18 16.50 -2.66
C ALA A 224 -7.45 16.57 -4.01
N LEU A 225 -7.75 15.64 -4.94
CA LEU A 225 -7.14 15.63 -6.26
C LEU A 225 -7.65 16.76 -7.17
N ASP A 226 -8.92 17.15 -7.04
CA ASP A 226 -9.51 18.28 -7.78
C ASP A 226 -8.89 19.63 -7.35
N ALA A 227 -8.39 19.71 -6.12
CA ALA A 227 -7.68 20.87 -5.60
C ALA A 227 -6.16 20.86 -5.88
N ASP A 228 -5.61 19.72 -6.33
CA ASP A 228 -4.18 19.57 -6.62
C ASP A 228 -3.84 20.10 -8.01
N PRO A 229 -3.02 21.17 -8.12
CA PRO A 229 -2.66 21.76 -9.40
C PRO A 229 -1.79 20.83 -10.28
N ALA A 230 -1.20 19.79 -9.72
CA ALA A 230 -0.44 18.81 -10.47
C ALA A 230 -1.32 17.72 -11.12
N THR A 231 -2.62 17.68 -10.77
CA THR A 231 -3.57 16.69 -11.28
C THR A 231 -4.39 17.27 -12.44
N GLU A 232 -4.18 16.74 -13.64
CA GLU A 232 -4.93 17.15 -14.84
C GLU A 232 -6.06 16.18 -15.20
N LEU A 233 -6.00 14.94 -14.73
CA LEU A 233 -7.00 13.91 -14.90
C LEU A 233 -7.12 13.07 -13.64
N ILE A 234 -8.34 12.87 -13.15
CA ILE A 234 -8.59 11.97 -12.02
C ILE A 234 -9.16 10.65 -12.54
N VAL A 235 -8.63 9.53 -12.03
CA VAL A 235 -9.16 8.19 -12.32
C VAL A 235 -9.67 7.56 -11.04
N VAL A 236 -10.96 7.20 -11.01
CA VAL A 236 -11.57 6.42 -9.94
C VAL A 236 -11.53 4.95 -10.31
N LEU A 237 -10.65 4.20 -9.66
CA LEU A 237 -10.45 2.77 -9.90
C LEU A 237 -11.14 1.93 -8.84
N SER A 238 -12.07 1.06 -9.26
CA SER A 238 -12.83 0.21 -8.34
C SER A 238 -13.40 -1.03 -9.02
N LYS A 239 -13.76 -2.02 -8.22
CA LYS A 239 -14.80 -2.99 -8.59
C LYS A 239 -16.14 -2.26 -8.66
N PRO A 240 -17.18 -2.84 -9.29
CA PRO A 240 -18.50 -2.21 -9.33
C PRO A 240 -18.97 -1.79 -7.93
N PRO A 241 -19.25 -0.50 -7.71
CA PRO A 241 -19.71 0.02 -6.43
C PRO A 241 -21.18 -0.34 -6.17
N ASP A 242 -21.64 -0.14 -4.92
CA ASP A 242 -23.08 -0.11 -4.64
C ASP A 242 -23.77 0.94 -5.52
N PRO A 243 -24.93 0.67 -6.13
CA PRO A 243 -25.59 1.59 -7.06
C PRO A 243 -25.84 2.98 -6.46
N SER A 244 -26.29 3.06 -5.21
CA SER A 244 -26.56 4.33 -4.53
C SER A 244 -25.29 5.13 -4.26
N VAL A 245 -24.19 4.43 -3.98
CA VAL A 245 -22.87 5.03 -3.79
C VAL A 245 -22.28 5.50 -5.13
N ALA A 246 -22.45 4.69 -6.19
CA ALA A 246 -22.06 5.07 -7.55
C ALA A 246 -22.69 6.41 -7.97
N ASP A 247 -23.98 6.59 -7.71
CA ASP A 247 -24.69 7.81 -8.06
C ASP A 247 -24.15 9.03 -7.29
N ARG A 248 -23.84 8.87 -5.99
CA ARG A 248 -23.23 9.94 -5.18
C ARG A 248 -21.84 10.32 -5.69
N VAL A 249 -21.01 9.34 -5.94
CA VAL A 249 -19.64 9.58 -6.44
C VAL A 249 -19.67 10.24 -7.81
N ARG A 250 -20.54 9.76 -8.73
CA ARG A 250 -20.74 10.40 -10.03
C ARG A 250 -21.29 11.81 -9.93
N ALA A 251 -22.22 12.04 -8.99
CA ALA A 251 -22.73 13.39 -8.73
C ALA A 251 -21.59 14.34 -8.30
N ARG A 252 -20.72 13.91 -7.37
CA ARG A 252 -19.55 14.71 -6.97
C ARG A 252 -18.58 14.93 -8.13
N ALA A 253 -18.30 13.90 -8.90
CA ALA A 253 -17.39 13.97 -10.06
C ALA A 253 -17.84 15.00 -11.11
N ARG A 254 -19.16 15.20 -11.28
CA ARG A 254 -19.70 16.21 -12.22
C ARG A 254 -19.41 17.66 -11.81
N PHE A 255 -19.12 17.91 -10.54
CA PHE A 255 -18.77 19.23 -10.01
C PHE A 255 -17.26 19.43 -9.89
N ALA A 256 -16.46 18.43 -10.22
CA ALA A 256 -15.01 18.58 -10.25
C ALA A 256 -14.60 19.46 -11.43
N SER A 257 -13.59 20.32 -11.20
CA SER A 257 -12.96 21.12 -12.23
C SER A 257 -12.05 20.27 -13.12
N THR A 258 -11.42 19.28 -12.51
CA THR A 258 -10.56 18.29 -13.16
C THR A 258 -11.41 17.16 -13.74
N PRO A 259 -11.21 16.76 -15.02
CA PRO A 259 -11.91 15.63 -15.62
C PRO A 259 -11.78 14.36 -14.79
N VAL A 260 -12.88 13.61 -14.65
CA VAL A 260 -12.92 12.35 -13.86
C VAL A 260 -13.29 11.19 -14.77
N HIS A 261 -12.41 10.18 -14.82
CA HIS A 261 -12.63 8.90 -15.46
C HIS A 261 -12.93 7.79 -14.45
N PHE A 262 -13.84 6.88 -14.80
CA PHE A 262 -14.18 5.73 -13.97
C PHE A 262 -13.64 4.46 -14.61
N ALA A 263 -12.62 3.87 -14.00
CA ALA A 263 -12.04 2.59 -14.36
C ALA A 263 -12.67 1.49 -13.48
N LEU A 264 -13.85 1.01 -13.87
CA LEU A 264 -14.50 -0.11 -13.19
C LEU A 264 -13.96 -1.42 -13.75
N VAL A 265 -13.53 -2.33 -12.88
CA VAL A 265 -12.91 -3.61 -13.24
C VAL A 265 -13.70 -4.78 -12.67
N GLY A 266 -13.85 -5.85 -13.45
CA GLY A 266 -14.57 -7.04 -13.04
C GLY A 266 -15.34 -7.68 -14.20
N PRO A 267 -16.11 -8.74 -13.94
CA PRO A 267 -16.90 -9.40 -14.99
C PRO A 267 -17.83 -8.42 -15.69
N GLY A 268 -17.75 -8.34 -17.02
CA GLY A 268 -18.54 -7.44 -17.84
C GLY A 268 -18.02 -6.00 -17.95
N TYR A 269 -16.89 -5.69 -17.34
CA TYR A 269 -16.19 -4.41 -17.47
C TYR A 269 -14.87 -4.59 -18.26
N PRO A 270 -14.32 -3.50 -18.83
CA PRO A 270 -12.99 -3.52 -19.43
C PRO A 270 -11.92 -3.99 -18.42
N ASP A 271 -10.85 -4.55 -18.94
CA ASP A 271 -9.67 -4.86 -18.14
C ASP A 271 -8.84 -3.58 -17.84
N LEU A 272 -7.81 -3.73 -17.00
CA LEU A 272 -6.96 -2.61 -16.61
C LEU A 272 -6.14 -2.04 -17.77
N THR A 273 -5.82 -2.86 -18.78
CA THR A 273 -5.12 -2.39 -19.98
C THR A 273 -6.00 -1.45 -20.77
N ALA A 274 -7.25 -1.84 -21.01
CA ALA A 274 -8.22 -0.98 -21.69
C ALA A 274 -8.51 0.31 -20.90
N ALA A 275 -8.58 0.22 -19.55
CA ALA A 275 -8.72 1.40 -18.70
C ALA A 275 -7.52 2.35 -18.80
N ALA A 276 -6.28 1.81 -18.84
CA ALA A 276 -5.08 2.62 -19.08
C ALA A 276 -5.10 3.29 -20.45
N GLU A 277 -5.50 2.56 -21.51
CA GLU A 277 -5.63 3.12 -22.86
C GLU A 277 -6.64 4.25 -22.95
N ASP A 278 -7.76 4.13 -22.21
CA ASP A 278 -8.75 5.21 -22.13
C ASP A 278 -8.16 6.47 -21.49
N VAL A 279 -7.38 6.32 -20.43
CA VAL A 279 -6.67 7.42 -19.78
C VAL A 279 -5.63 8.05 -20.71
N VAL A 280 -4.81 7.22 -21.38
CA VAL A 280 -3.80 7.67 -22.36
C VAL A 280 -4.45 8.50 -23.46
N ARG A 281 -5.58 8.02 -24.02
CA ARG A 281 -6.34 8.73 -25.06
C ARG A 281 -6.99 10.02 -24.55
N ALA A 282 -7.51 10.01 -23.32
CA ALA A 282 -8.12 11.19 -22.70
C ALA A 282 -7.12 12.33 -22.52
N LEU A 283 -5.86 12.00 -22.25
CA LEU A 283 -4.76 12.96 -22.17
C LEU A 283 -4.17 13.35 -23.53
N GLY A 284 -4.70 12.81 -24.64
CA GLY A 284 -4.25 13.12 -26.00
C GLY A 284 -2.97 12.40 -26.43
N PHE A 285 -2.52 11.40 -25.68
CA PHE A 285 -1.36 10.60 -26.03
C PHE A 285 -1.72 9.41 -26.93
N ARG A 286 -0.71 8.85 -27.58
CA ARG A 286 -0.86 7.62 -28.37
C ARG A 286 -0.76 6.43 -27.45
N THR A 287 -1.67 5.48 -27.57
CA THR A 287 -1.60 4.19 -26.89
C THR A 287 -0.32 3.46 -27.29
N PRO A 288 0.51 3.02 -26.33
CA PRO A 288 1.71 2.26 -26.62
C PRO A 288 1.37 0.85 -27.13
N HIS A 289 2.33 0.18 -27.72
CA HIS A 289 2.22 -1.23 -28.03
C HIS A 289 2.58 -2.02 -26.76
N TRP A 290 1.59 -2.63 -26.14
CA TRP A 290 1.81 -3.44 -24.94
C TRP A 290 2.50 -4.75 -25.29
N PRO A 291 3.47 -5.22 -24.46
CA PRO A 291 4.04 -6.54 -24.64
C PRO A 291 2.98 -7.62 -24.38
N GLU A 292 2.83 -8.55 -25.30
CA GLU A 292 1.91 -9.67 -25.18
C GLU A 292 2.70 -10.94 -24.77
N TRP A 293 2.23 -11.60 -23.71
CA TRP A 293 2.70 -12.93 -23.35
C TRP A 293 1.68 -13.95 -23.81
N PRO A 294 2.00 -14.77 -24.82
CA PRO A 294 1.09 -15.84 -25.24
C PRO A 294 0.86 -16.78 -24.05
N GLY A 295 -0.38 -16.87 -23.60
CA GLY A 295 -0.77 -17.80 -22.54
C GLY A 295 -0.36 -19.22 -22.89
N ARG A 296 0.22 -19.96 -21.95
CA ARG A 296 0.47 -21.38 -22.14
C ARG A 296 -0.90 -22.04 -22.33
N ALA A 297 -1.13 -22.67 -23.49
CA ALA A 297 -2.34 -23.44 -23.72
C ALA A 297 -2.56 -24.40 -22.54
N PRO A 298 -3.77 -24.50 -21.96
CA PRO A 298 -4.02 -25.43 -20.90
C PRO A 298 -3.67 -26.84 -21.40
N ALA A 299 -2.88 -27.57 -20.61
CA ALA A 299 -2.56 -28.97 -20.93
C ALA A 299 -3.89 -29.73 -21.08
N PRO A 300 -4.03 -30.60 -22.11
CA PRO A 300 -5.24 -31.38 -22.26
C PRO A 300 -5.49 -32.17 -20.98
N ALA A 301 -6.73 -32.09 -20.49
CA ALA A 301 -7.14 -32.85 -19.31
C ALA A 301 -6.81 -34.32 -19.56
N ARG A 302 -6.00 -34.90 -18.69
CA ARG A 302 -5.77 -36.35 -18.72
C ARG A 302 -7.08 -37.02 -18.28
N GLY A 303 -7.74 -37.65 -19.24
CA GLY A 303 -8.90 -38.51 -18.99
C GLY A 303 -8.54 -39.75 -18.17
#